data_ba68294b2be2296b17f047a2839a7fa7
#
_entry.id   ba68294b2be2296b17f047a2839a7fa7
#
_cell.length_a   1.000
_cell.length_b   1.000
_cell.length_c   1.000
_cell.angle_alpha   90.00
_cell.angle_beta   90.00
_cell.angle_gamma   90.00
#
_symmetry.space_group_name_H-M   'P 1'
#
loop_
_entity.id
_entity.type
_entity.pdbx_description
1 polymer ?
#
loop_
_entity_poly.entity_id
_entity_poly.type
_entity_poly.pdbx_seq_one_letter_code
_entity_poly.pdbx_strand_id
1 'polypeptide(L)'
;MTRQKTYILTAISAGLFLVLCWAFADGLFALDSLWHSDAIAESTIWTYVLLALIVVAGLYQARRLPESGIAIHPSNEAAMVTPGQVDDPVWWKLLLGNVYFSLLWLPLRFFVGREWLAAGEHKVRDSAWGTGESLAGYWTGAVAVPEGGRPAITYGWYRDLLQYMLDHKWYTWFADVIAWGEVLVGIGLLVGALVGIAAFFGTVMNFSFQLAGSASSNPVLFGLSVFLILAWKVAGFWGLDRYLLPLLGTPWHRGTIFEGGTPPTTPVVGGNLRTN
;
A
#
# COMPACT_ATOMS: atom_id res chain seq x y z
N MET A 1 -12.67 14.14 17.15
CA MET A 1 -13.22 13.88 15.80
C MET A 1 -14.72 14.12 15.84
N THR A 2 -15.25 14.99 14.96
CA THR A 2 -16.68 15.27 14.81
C THR A 2 -17.17 14.75 13.46
N ARG A 3 -18.49 14.62 13.29
CA ARG A 3 -19.12 14.25 12.00
C ARG A 3 -18.65 15.20 10.88
N GLN A 4 -18.66 16.51 11.12
CA GLN A 4 -18.23 17.51 10.15
C GLN A 4 -16.76 17.31 9.73
N LYS A 5 -15.85 17.10 10.70
CA LYS A 5 -14.44 16.82 10.39
C LYS A 5 -14.28 15.53 9.58
N THR A 6 -15.10 14.52 9.83
CA THR A 6 -15.08 13.28 9.06
C THR A 6 -15.56 13.50 7.64
N TYR A 7 -16.60 14.31 7.40
CA TYR A 7 -17.02 14.65 6.03
C TYR A 7 -15.93 15.42 5.26
N ILE A 8 -15.27 16.37 5.92
CA ILE A 8 -14.13 17.08 5.32
C ILE A 8 -13.01 16.10 4.97
N LEU A 9 -12.68 15.20 5.89
CA LEU A 9 -11.66 14.18 5.67
C LEU A 9 -12.02 13.26 4.49
N THR A 10 -13.29 12.87 4.39
CA THR A 10 -13.82 12.07 3.26
C THR A 10 -13.68 12.81 1.94
N ALA A 11 -14.03 14.09 1.91
CA ALA A 11 -13.89 14.91 0.71
C ALA A 11 -12.42 15.08 0.28
N ILE A 12 -11.52 15.29 1.25
CA ILE A 12 -10.07 15.33 0.98
C ILE A 12 -9.58 13.99 0.43
N SER A 13 -9.99 12.88 1.03
CA SER A 13 -9.59 11.53 0.56
C SER A 13 -10.09 11.22 -0.84
N ALA A 14 -11.36 11.54 -1.13
CA ALA A 14 -11.93 11.36 -2.45
C ALA A 14 -11.24 12.25 -3.49
N GLY A 15 -11.00 13.53 -3.16
CA GLY A 15 -10.27 14.47 -4.01
C GLY A 15 -8.83 14.03 -4.27
N LEU A 16 -8.12 13.56 -3.25
CA LEU A 16 -6.75 13.03 -3.40
C LEU A 16 -6.73 11.81 -4.32
N PHE A 17 -7.69 10.89 -4.20
CA PHE A 17 -7.78 9.74 -5.09
C PHE A 17 -7.97 10.16 -6.54
N LEU A 18 -8.90 11.10 -6.80
CA LEU A 18 -9.14 11.63 -8.14
C LEU A 18 -7.89 12.32 -8.71
N VAL A 19 -7.17 13.10 -7.90
CA VAL A 19 -5.92 13.76 -8.33
C VAL A 19 -4.84 12.74 -8.67
N LEU A 20 -4.65 11.70 -7.85
CA LEU A 20 -3.69 10.64 -8.12
C LEU A 20 -4.01 9.91 -9.44
N CYS A 21 -5.27 9.53 -9.62
CA CYS A 21 -5.70 8.88 -10.85
C CYS A 21 -5.58 9.80 -12.06
N TRP A 22 -5.95 11.08 -11.94
CA TRP A 22 -5.83 12.04 -13.02
C TRP A 22 -4.37 12.30 -13.42
N ALA A 23 -3.47 12.38 -12.43
CA ALA A 23 -2.08 12.76 -12.68
C ALA A 23 -1.21 11.59 -13.15
N PHE A 24 -1.55 10.35 -12.76
CA PHE A 24 -0.65 9.21 -12.90
C PHE A 24 -1.29 7.94 -13.48
N ALA A 25 -2.61 7.92 -13.68
CA ALA A 25 -3.31 6.79 -14.31
C ALA A 25 -3.84 7.21 -15.68
N ASP A 26 -3.66 6.35 -16.67
CA ASP A 26 -4.17 6.59 -18.01
C ASP A 26 -5.70 6.37 -18.07
N GLY A 27 -6.39 7.20 -18.86
CA GLY A 27 -7.77 6.95 -19.28
C GLY A 27 -8.88 7.18 -18.25
N LEU A 28 -8.63 7.86 -17.13
CA LEU A 28 -9.59 8.01 -16.02
C LEU A 28 -10.98 8.56 -16.42
N PHE A 29 -11.06 9.41 -17.44
CA PHE A 29 -12.29 10.08 -17.86
C PHE A 29 -12.77 9.69 -19.26
N ALA A 30 -12.17 8.67 -19.85
CA ALA A 30 -12.58 8.15 -21.14
C ALA A 30 -13.85 7.30 -20.98
N LEU A 31 -15.03 7.88 -21.27
CA LEU A 31 -16.32 7.19 -21.16
C LEU A 31 -16.45 6.02 -22.15
N ASP A 32 -15.72 6.06 -23.24
CA ASP A 32 -15.63 5.04 -24.27
C ASP A 32 -14.84 3.79 -23.82
N SER A 33 -14.03 3.90 -22.77
CA SER A 33 -13.26 2.80 -22.19
C SER A 33 -13.84 2.19 -20.91
N LEU A 34 -15.14 2.38 -20.66
CA LEU A 34 -15.78 1.85 -19.44
C LEU A 34 -15.52 0.36 -19.19
N TRP A 35 -15.40 -0.42 -20.26
CA TRP A 35 -15.23 -1.87 -20.23
C TRP A 35 -14.08 -2.40 -21.10
N HIS A 36 -13.35 -1.55 -21.82
CA HIS A 36 -12.41 -1.92 -22.86
C HIS A 36 -10.95 -1.65 -22.49
N SER A 37 -10.56 -1.83 -21.24
CA SER A 37 -9.15 -1.85 -20.90
C SER A 37 -8.62 -3.27 -20.95
N ASP A 38 -7.36 -3.44 -21.31
CA ASP A 38 -6.66 -4.73 -21.36
C ASP A 38 -6.56 -5.35 -19.95
N ALA A 39 -6.65 -4.54 -18.89
CA ALA A 39 -6.75 -4.97 -17.51
C ALA A 39 -8.04 -4.47 -16.85
N ILE A 40 -8.74 -5.35 -16.11
CA ILE A 40 -9.97 -4.99 -15.39
C ILE A 40 -9.68 -3.87 -14.37
N ALA A 41 -8.53 -3.93 -13.70
CA ALA A 41 -8.12 -2.93 -12.71
C ALA A 41 -7.98 -1.52 -13.30
N GLU A 42 -7.68 -1.37 -14.59
CA GLU A 42 -7.57 -0.07 -15.28
C GLU A 42 -8.92 0.50 -15.71
N SER A 43 -9.97 -0.31 -15.72
CA SER A 43 -11.27 0.16 -16.20
C SER A 43 -11.79 1.35 -15.39
N THR A 44 -12.43 2.26 -16.08
CA THR A 44 -13.04 3.46 -15.48
C THR A 44 -14.08 3.09 -14.41
N ILE A 45 -14.83 2.01 -14.62
CA ILE A 45 -15.80 1.52 -13.65
C ILE A 45 -15.11 1.14 -12.34
N TRP A 46 -13.98 0.42 -12.40
CA TRP A 46 -13.27 0.02 -11.20
C TRP A 46 -12.77 1.23 -10.40
N THR A 47 -12.31 2.27 -11.09
CA THR A 47 -11.94 3.53 -10.46
C THR A 47 -13.11 4.18 -9.72
N TYR A 48 -14.31 4.23 -10.33
CA TYR A 48 -15.50 4.74 -9.65
C TYR A 48 -15.96 3.87 -8.48
N VAL A 49 -15.80 2.54 -8.58
CA VAL A 49 -16.06 1.63 -7.45
C VAL A 49 -15.14 1.96 -6.27
N LEU A 50 -13.85 2.14 -6.50
CA LEU A 50 -12.89 2.50 -5.44
C LEU A 50 -13.20 3.87 -4.83
N LEU A 51 -13.58 4.86 -5.66
CA LEU A 51 -14.03 6.16 -5.19
C LEU A 51 -15.28 6.05 -4.31
N ALA A 52 -16.27 5.27 -4.74
CA ALA A 52 -17.48 5.02 -3.97
C ALA A 52 -17.17 4.36 -2.62
N LEU A 53 -16.23 3.42 -2.56
CA LEU A 53 -15.80 2.78 -1.32
C LEU A 53 -15.18 3.80 -0.33
N ILE A 54 -14.38 4.77 -0.82
CA ILE A 54 -13.85 5.86 0.02
C ILE A 54 -15.00 6.68 0.63
N VAL A 55 -15.97 7.06 -0.19
CA VAL A 55 -17.13 7.85 0.27
C VAL A 55 -17.96 7.05 1.26
N VAL A 56 -18.27 5.79 0.98
CA VAL A 56 -19.03 4.90 1.87
C VAL A 56 -18.32 4.72 3.21
N ALA A 57 -17.00 4.49 3.20
CA ALA A 57 -16.21 4.37 4.43
C ALA A 57 -16.29 5.65 5.28
N GLY A 58 -16.17 6.82 4.65
CA GLY A 58 -16.29 8.10 5.36
C GLY A 58 -17.69 8.37 5.92
N LEU A 59 -18.73 8.09 5.13
CA LEU A 59 -20.12 8.21 5.60
C LEU A 59 -20.42 7.23 6.75
N TYR A 60 -19.94 6.00 6.66
CA TYR A 60 -20.06 5.01 7.72
C TYR A 60 -19.37 5.48 9.00
N GLN A 61 -18.12 5.97 8.89
CA GLN A 61 -17.38 6.52 10.05
C GLN A 61 -18.15 7.70 10.67
N ALA A 62 -18.65 8.64 9.86
CA ALA A 62 -19.39 9.79 10.35
C ALA A 62 -20.66 9.39 11.10
N ARG A 63 -21.41 8.39 10.60
CA ARG A 63 -22.63 7.89 11.24
C ARG A 63 -22.38 7.19 12.59
N ARG A 64 -21.20 6.60 12.77
CA ARG A 64 -20.80 5.93 14.02
C ARG A 64 -20.30 6.88 15.09
N LEU A 65 -20.00 8.13 14.74
CA LEU A 65 -19.59 9.13 15.71
C LEU A 65 -20.80 9.65 16.52
N PRO A 66 -20.66 9.79 17.85
CA PRO A 66 -21.66 10.46 18.68
C PRO A 66 -21.80 11.93 18.25
N GLU A 67 -22.92 12.55 18.56
CA GLU A 67 -23.20 13.96 18.18
C GLU A 67 -22.20 14.94 18.82
N SER A 68 -21.80 14.66 20.05
CA SER A 68 -20.76 15.43 20.76
C SER A 68 -19.35 15.29 20.16
N GLY A 69 -19.18 14.33 19.24
CA GLY A 69 -17.86 13.96 18.74
C GLY A 69 -17.05 13.15 19.75
N ILE A 70 -15.85 12.75 19.34
CA ILE A 70 -14.86 12.04 20.17
C ILE A 70 -13.64 12.93 20.32
N ALA A 71 -13.21 13.16 21.57
CA ALA A 71 -11.94 13.80 21.84
C ALA A 71 -10.82 12.84 21.42
N ILE A 72 -9.97 13.28 20.49
CA ILE A 72 -8.80 12.54 20.10
C ILE A 72 -7.61 13.16 20.84
N HIS A 73 -7.17 12.46 21.87
CA HIS A 73 -5.91 12.79 22.52
C HIS A 73 -4.83 11.92 21.89
N PRO A 74 -3.66 12.47 21.52
CA PRO A 74 -2.49 11.64 21.32
C PRO A 74 -2.33 10.89 22.64
N SER A 75 -2.03 9.58 22.56
CA SER A 75 -1.79 8.81 23.77
C SER A 75 -0.75 9.55 24.61
N ASN A 76 -1.22 10.30 25.62
CA ASN A 76 -0.42 10.79 26.70
C ASN A 76 -0.17 9.60 27.64
N GLU A 77 0.38 8.53 27.14
CA GLU A 77 1.31 7.83 27.98
C GLU A 77 2.43 8.86 28.16
N ALA A 78 2.41 9.49 29.33
CA ALA A 78 3.61 10.01 29.92
C ALA A 78 4.54 8.80 30.10
N ALA A 79 5.00 8.27 28.97
CA ALA A 79 6.14 7.41 28.94
C ALA A 79 7.19 8.20 29.70
N MET A 80 7.75 7.62 30.74
CA MET A 80 8.91 8.18 31.40
C MET A 80 9.88 8.55 30.29
N VAL A 81 9.94 9.87 29.99
CA VAL A 81 10.84 10.36 28.93
C VAL A 81 12.25 10.08 29.45
N THR A 82 12.83 9.01 28.94
CA THR A 82 14.20 8.68 29.29
C THR A 82 15.12 9.77 28.70
N PRO A 83 16.16 10.18 29.43
CA PRO A 83 17.10 11.17 28.91
C PRO A 83 17.59 10.77 27.51
N GLY A 84 17.46 11.68 26.53
CA GLY A 84 17.83 11.41 25.14
C GLY A 84 16.74 10.85 24.25
N GLN A 85 15.54 10.58 24.77
CA GLN A 85 14.42 10.16 23.94
C GLN A 85 13.88 11.36 23.15
N VAL A 86 13.72 11.17 21.82
CA VAL A 86 13.08 12.13 20.92
C VAL A 86 11.67 11.63 20.64
N ASP A 87 10.69 12.48 20.81
CA ASP A 87 9.29 12.15 20.61
C ASP A 87 8.79 12.71 19.26
N ASP A 88 7.86 11.94 18.63
CA ASP A 88 7.25 12.35 17.37
C ASP A 88 6.28 13.52 17.56
N PRO A 89 6.17 14.42 16.56
CA PRO A 89 5.14 15.46 16.56
C PRO A 89 3.73 14.86 16.70
N VAL A 90 2.86 15.55 17.43
CA VAL A 90 1.47 15.10 17.70
C VAL A 90 0.70 14.74 16.43
N TRP A 91 0.81 15.59 15.39
CA TRP A 91 0.12 15.34 14.13
C TRP A 91 0.61 14.08 13.43
N TRP A 92 1.91 13.74 13.56
CA TRP A 92 2.51 12.54 13.00
C TRP A 92 2.00 11.27 13.69
N LYS A 93 1.98 11.30 15.02
CA LYS A 93 1.38 10.23 15.84
C LYS A 93 -0.09 9.99 15.49
N LEU A 94 -0.87 11.06 15.30
CA LEU A 94 -2.27 10.96 14.92
C LEU A 94 -2.42 10.36 13.52
N LEU A 95 -1.62 10.83 12.56
CA LEU A 95 -1.71 10.39 11.18
C LEU A 95 -1.35 8.90 11.02
N LEU A 96 -0.31 8.44 11.71
CA LEU A 96 0.22 7.07 11.59
C LEU A 96 -0.33 6.08 12.62
N GLY A 97 -0.97 6.56 13.68
CA GLY A 97 -1.39 5.70 14.79
C GLY A 97 -2.86 5.81 15.19
N ASN A 98 -3.65 6.67 14.56
CA ASN A 98 -5.03 6.86 14.94
C ASN A 98 -6.01 6.44 13.83
N VAL A 99 -6.88 5.49 14.13
CA VAL A 99 -7.82 4.90 13.17
C VAL A 99 -8.82 5.90 12.57
N TYR A 100 -9.09 7.02 13.22
CA TYR A 100 -9.97 8.05 12.67
C TYR A 100 -9.34 8.82 11.50
N PHE A 101 -8.01 8.75 11.33
CA PHE A 101 -7.27 9.31 10.19
C PHE A 101 -7.00 8.26 9.11
N SER A 102 -7.42 7.00 9.32
CA SER A 102 -7.21 5.92 8.33
C SER A 102 -7.87 6.19 6.98
N LEU A 103 -8.91 7.04 6.92
CA LEU A 103 -9.54 7.48 5.66
C LEU A 103 -8.54 8.15 4.70
N LEU A 104 -7.53 8.86 5.22
CA LEU A 104 -6.51 9.52 4.38
C LEU A 104 -5.58 8.52 3.67
N TRP A 105 -5.50 7.29 4.16
CA TRP A 105 -4.66 6.24 3.58
C TRP A 105 -5.37 5.45 2.48
N LEU A 106 -6.72 5.50 2.41
CA LEU A 106 -7.49 4.82 1.38
C LEU A 106 -7.11 5.25 -0.04
N PRO A 107 -7.01 6.57 -0.36
CA PRO A 107 -6.62 7.01 -1.71
C PRO A 107 -5.29 6.43 -2.16
N LEU A 108 -4.25 6.49 -1.30
CA LEU A 108 -2.93 5.96 -1.62
C LEU A 108 -2.97 4.45 -1.82
N ARG A 109 -3.63 3.74 -0.90
CA ARG A 109 -3.77 2.30 -0.95
C ARG A 109 -4.51 1.83 -2.19
N PHE A 110 -5.62 2.47 -2.52
CA PHE A 110 -6.42 2.12 -3.68
C PHE A 110 -5.71 2.46 -4.99
N PHE A 111 -5.06 3.61 -5.07
CA PHE A 111 -4.28 3.98 -6.24
C PHE A 111 -3.12 3.00 -6.47
N VAL A 112 -2.25 2.82 -5.48
CA VAL A 112 -1.09 1.91 -5.60
C VAL A 112 -1.54 0.46 -5.84
N GLY A 113 -2.59 0.00 -5.15
CA GLY A 113 -3.13 -1.35 -5.32
C GLY A 113 -3.72 -1.58 -6.73
N ARG A 114 -4.41 -0.57 -7.29
CA ARG A 114 -4.94 -0.60 -8.64
C ARG A 114 -3.81 -0.75 -9.68
N GLU A 115 -2.78 0.09 -9.58
CA GLU A 115 -1.65 0.08 -10.52
C GLU A 115 -0.88 -1.26 -10.46
N TRP A 116 -0.63 -1.79 -9.26
CA TRP A 116 0.00 -3.10 -9.12
C TRP A 116 -0.87 -4.24 -9.68
N LEU A 117 -2.16 -4.21 -9.41
CA LEU A 117 -3.08 -5.24 -9.93
C LEU A 117 -3.14 -5.20 -11.45
N ALA A 118 -3.23 -4.00 -12.05
CA ALA A 118 -3.24 -3.82 -13.50
C ALA A 118 -1.94 -4.35 -14.13
N ALA A 119 -0.78 -3.95 -13.59
CA ALA A 119 0.51 -4.41 -14.09
C ALA A 119 0.65 -5.94 -14.03
N GLY A 120 0.21 -6.56 -12.93
CA GLY A 120 0.22 -8.02 -12.78
C GLY A 120 -0.80 -8.71 -13.70
N GLU A 121 -1.99 -8.13 -13.87
CA GLU A 121 -3.04 -8.66 -14.75
C GLU A 121 -2.57 -8.69 -16.21
N HIS A 122 -1.93 -7.63 -16.69
CA HIS A 122 -1.31 -7.60 -18.03
C HIS A 122 -0.30 -8.74 -18.21
N LYS A 123 0.59 -8.93 -17.24
CA LYS A 123 1.63 -9.97 -17.31
C LYS A 123 1.05 -11.38 -17.25
N VAL A 124 0.07 -11.64 -16.38
CA VAL A 124 -0.57 -12.96 -16.26
C VAL A 124 -1.33 -13.33 -17.53
N ARG A 125 -1.86 -12.35 -18.27
CA ARG A 125 -2.58 -12.58 -19.53
C ARG A 125 -1.66 -12.68 -20.75
N ASP A 126 -0.45 -12.16 -20.66
CA ASP A 126 0.52 -12.22 -21.76
C ASP A 126 1.23 -13.57 -21.79
N SER A 127 1.01 -14.33 -22.86
CA SER A 127 1.64 -15.65 -23.03
C SER A 127 3.18 -15.56 -23.07
N ALA A 128 3.75 -14.47 -23.56
CA ALA A 128 5.20 -14.26 -23.60
C ALA A 128 5.79 -13.99 -22.21
N TRP A 129 5.00 -13.52 -21.25
CA TRP A 129 5.36 -13.50 -19.83
C TRP A 129 5.33 -14.92 -19.25
N GLY A 130 4.31 -15.71 -19.54
CA GLY A 130 4.20 -17.10 -19.07
C GLY A 130 5.32 -18.01 -19.54
N THR A 131 5.92 -17.75 -20.72
CA THR A 131 7.14 -18.46 -21.19
C THR A 131 8.43 -17.83 -20.67
N GLY A 132 8.38 -16.62 -20.13
CA GLY A 132 9.53 -15.82 -19.71
C GLY A 132 10.20 -15.02 -20.84
N GLU A 133 9.71 -15.11 -22.08
CA GLU A 133 10.31 -14.41 -23.23
C GLU A 133 10.29 -12.88 -23.05
N SER A 134 9.16 -12.33 -22.56
CA SER A 134 9.04 -10.89 -22.30
C SER A 134 10.06 -10.43 -21.25
N LEU A 135 10.28 -11.20 -20.18
CA LEU A 135 11.27 -10.88 -19.16
C LEU A 135 12.70 -11.02 -19.68
N ALA A 136 12.98 -12.07 -20.47
CA ALA A 136 14.29 -12.25 -21.11
C ALA A 136 14.61 -11.08 -22.03
N GLY A 137 13.65 -10.65 -22.86
CA GLY A 137 13.79 -9.48 -23.74
C GLY A 137 14.07 -8.19 -22.95
N TYR A 138 13.32 -7.97 -21.87
CA TYR A 138 13.53 -6.83 -20.99
C TYR A 138 14.93 -6.83 -20.35
N TRP A 139 15.36 -7.96 -19.76
CA TRP A 139 16.70 -8.06 -19.17
C TRP A 139 17.81 -7.92 -20.20
N THR A 140 17.66 -8.51 -21.40
CA THR A 140 18.62 -8.37 -22.49
C THR A 140 18.81 -6.90 -22.87
N GLY A 141 17.73 -6.14 -23.00
CA GLY A 141 17.79 -4.70 -23.25
C GLY A 141 18.42 -3.93 -22.09
N ALA A 142 18.11 -4.30 -20.85
CA ALA A 142 18.61 -3.62 -19.65
C ALA A 142 20.12 -3.79 -19.44
N VAL A 143 20.66 -4.98 -19.69
CA VAL A 143 22.11 -5.26 -19.52
C VAL A 143 22.96 -4.76 -20.68
N ALA A 144 22.35 -4.45 -21.83
CA ALA A 144 23.07 -3.97 -23.01
C ALA A 144 23.82 -2.67 -22.74
N VAL A 145 25.05 -2.60 -23.23
CA VAL A 145 25.87 -1.38 -23.21
C VAL A 145 26.00 -0.88 -24.64
N PRO A 146 25.29 0.18 -25.03
CA PRO A 146 25.37 0.71 -26.39
C PRO A 146 26.75 1.32 -26.67
N GLU A 147 27.26 1.15 -27.88
CA GLU A 147 28.53 1.76 -28.32
C GLU A 147 28.40 3.31 -28.22
N GLY A 148 29.28 3.93 -27.44
CA GLY A 148 29.28 5.38 -27.22
C GLY A 148 28.12 5.94 -26.40
N GLY A 149 27.23 5.07 -25.88
CA GLY A 149 26.06 5.43 -25.07
C GLY A 149 26.25 5.12 -23.60
N ARG A 150 25.22 5.53 -22.79
CA ARG A 150 25.16 5.16 -21.38
C ARG A 150 24.35 3.85 -21.22
N PRO A 151 24.82 2.91 -20.40
CA PRO A 151 24.04 1.73 -20.08
C PRO A 151 22.76 2.12 -19.32
N ALA A 152 21.66 1.38 -19.51
CA ALA A 152 20.42 1.57 -18.76
C ALA A 152 20.65 1.32 -17.26
N ILE A 153 21.46 0.31 -16.92
CA ILE A 153 21.83 0.00 -15.53
C ILE A 153 23.11 0.74 -15.17
N THR A 154 22.99 1.67 -14.22
CA THR A 154 24.12 2.45 -13.71
C THR A 154 25.10 1.62 -12.87
N TYR A 155 24.58 0.67 -12.08
CA TYR A 155 25.38 -0.11 -11.14
C TYR A 155 25.85 -1.43 -11.77
N GLY A 156 27.18 -1.60 -11.93
CA GLY A 156 27.78 -2.79 -12.56
C GLY A 156 27.38 -4.09 -11.88
N TRP A 157 27.38 -4.14 -10.54
CA TRP A 157 26.98 -5.32 -9.79
C TRP A 157 25.55 -5.80 -10.11
N TYR A 158 24.61 -4.86 -10.35
CA TYR A 158 23.23 -5.21 -10.67
C TYR A 158 23.10 -5.71 -12.11
N ARG A 159 23.84 -5.10 -13.04
CA ARG A 159 23.93 -5.58 -14.42
C ARG A 159 24.51 -6.99 -14.47
N ASP A 160 25.59 -7.25 -13.72
CA ASP A 160 26.23 -8.57 -13.67
C ASP A 160 25.28 -9.63 -13.07
N LEU A 161 24.49 -9.26 -12.07
CA LEU A 161 23.41 -10.10 -11.52
C LEU A 161 22.36 -10.45 -12.56
N LEU A 162 21.83 -9.45 -13.29
CA LEU A 162 20.82 -9.72 -14.34
C LEU A 162 21.40 -10.52 -15.51
N GLN A 163 22.66 -10.27 -15.89
CA GLN A 163 23.35 -11.06 -16.90
C GLN A 163 23.49 -12.53 -16.45
N TYR A 164 23.89 -12.77 -15.20
CA TYR A 164 23.94 -14.10 -14.62
C TYR A 164 22.57 -14.79 -14.66
N MET A 165 21.51 -14.09 -14.30
CA MET A 165 20.14 -14.63 -14.34
C MET A 165 19.70 -14.95 -15.77
N LEU A 166 20.07 -14.13 -16.77
CA LEU A 166 19.85 -14.39 -18.19
C LEU A 166 20.58 -15.67 -18.67
N ASP A 167 21.87 -15.77 -18.38
CA ASP A 167 22.71 -16.90 -18.81
C ASP A 167 22.20 -18.24 -18.24
N HIS A 168 21.64 -18.21 -17.03
CA HIS A 168 21.07 -19.36 -16.36
C HIS A 168 19.57 -19.56 -16.64
N LYS A 169 18.97 -18.77 -17.53
CA LYS A 169 17.56 -18.83 -17.93
C LYS A 169 16.57 -18.70 -16.76
N TRP A 170 16.91 -17.92 -15.74
CA TRP A 170 16.02 -17.71 -14.59
C TRP A 170 14.71 -17.00 -14.97
N TYR A 171 14.67 -16.31 -16.11
CA TYR A 171 13.47 -15.67 -16.62
C TYR A 171 12.31 -16.64 -16.81
N THR A 172 12.55 -17.94 -17.00
CA THR A 172 11.51 -18.96 -17.24
C THR A 172 10.57 -19.19 -16.05
N TRP A 173 11.06 -18.97 -14.84
CA TRP A 173 10.25 -19.07 -13.60
C TRP A 173 10.11 -17.73 -12.87
N PHE A 174 11.07 -16.85 -13.01
CA PHE A 174 11.09 -15.57 -12.33
C PHE A 174 10.04 -14.60 -12.89
N ALA A 175 9.66 -14.78 -14.18
CA ALA A 175 8.56 -14.05 -14.79
C ALA A 175 7.24 -14.27 -14.03
N ASP A 176 6.94 -15.53 -13.67
CA ASP A 176 5.76 -15.87 -12.87
C ASP A 176 5.83 -15.26 -11.47
N VAL A 177 7.00 -15.27 -10.84
CA VAL A 177 7.20 -14.64 -9.52
C VAL A 177 6.90 -13.15 -9.56
N ILE A 178 7.34 -12.45 -10.63
CA ILE A 178 7.04 -11.03 -10.82
C ILE A 178 5.54 -10.85 -11.06
N ALA A 179 4.96 -11.53 -12.02
CA ALA A 179 3.56 -11.37 -12.43
C ALA A 179 2.59 -11.62 -11.26
N TRP A 180 2.73 -12.75 -10.58
CA TRP A 180 1.91 -13.09 -9.41
C TRP A 180 2.25 -12.24 -8.19
N GLY A 181 3.51 -11.83 -8.03
CA GLY A 181 3.93 -10.90 -6.99
C GLY A 181 3.21 -9.56 -7.11
N GLU A 182 3.10 -9.01 -8.32
CA GLU A 182 2.36 -7.77 -8.61
C GLU A 182 0.86 -7.93 -8.32
N VAL A 183 0.26 -9.05 -8.75
CA VAL A 183 -1.15 -9.36 -8.45
C VAL A 183 -1.39 -9.44 -6.95
N LEU A 184 -0.54 -10.16 -6.20
CA LEU A 184 -0.68 -10.33 -4.75
C LEU A 184 -0.51 -8.99 -4.01
N VAL A 185 0.45 -8.17 -4.41
CA VAL A 185 0.62 -6.81 -3.86
C VAL A 185 -0.61 -5.97 -4.15
N GLY A 186 -1.10 -5.98 -5.39
CA GLY A 186 -2.30 -5.26 -5.80
C GLY A 186 -3.52 -5.68 -4.98
N ILE A 187 -3.81 -6.98 -4.90
CA ILE A 187 -4.92 -7.50 -4.10
C ILE A 187 -4.73 -7.15 -2.62
N GLY A 188 -3.56 -7.40 -2.04
CA GLY A 188 -3.26 -7.10 -0.64
C GLY A 188 -3.54 -5.63 -0.29
N LEU A 189 -3.12 -4.71 -1.14
CA LEU A 189 -3.39 -3.28 -0.96
C LEU A 189 -4.87 -2.95 -1.15
N LEU A 190 -5.56 -3.48 -2.15
CA LEU A 190 -6.98 -3.19 -2.41
C LEU A 190 -7.88 -3.70 -1.30
N VAL A 191 -7.71 -4.96 -0.87
CA VAL A 191 -8.53 -5.52 0.21
C VAL A 191 -8.06 -5.06 1.60
N GLY A 192 -6.88 -4.44 1.68
CA GLY A 192 -6.29 -3.96 2.93
C GLY A 192 -5.83 -5.10 3.83
N ALA A 193 -5.17 -6.09 3.28
CA ALA A 193 -4.61 -7.24 3.98
C ALA A 193 -3.08 -7.12 4.04
N LEU A 194 -2.52 -7.09 5.24
CA LEU A 194 -1.09 -6.97 5.50
C LEU A 194 -0.46 -5.81 4.71
N VAL A 195 -1.14 -4.64 4.76
CA VAL A 195 -0.82 -3.48 3.91
C VAL A 195 0.65 -3.09 3.99
N GLY A 196 1.26 -3.09 5.18
CA GLY A 196 2.68 -2.78 5.33
C GLY A 196 3.60 -3.78 4.61
N ILE A 197 3.26 -5.07 4.65
CA ILE A 197 4.01 -6.14 3.98
C ILE A 197 3.82 -6.05 2.45
N ALA A 198 2.58 -5.90 2.00
CA ALA A 198 2.29 -5.74 0.57
C ALA A 198 3.01 -4.49 -0.01
N ALA A 199 2.93 -3.36 0.68
CA ALA A 199 3.63 -2.14 0.28
C ALA A 199 5.16 -2.33 0.28
N PHE A 200 5.72 -3.07 1.25
CA PHE A 200 7.15 -3.38 1.29
C PHE A 200 7.60 -4.17 0.06
N PHE A 201 6.91 -5.26 -0.27
CA PHE A 201 7.26 -6.05 -1.46
C PHE A 201 7.06 -5.26 -2.76
N GLY A 202 6.00 -4.45 -2.86
CA GLY A 202 5.82 -3.51 -3.97
C GLY A 202 6.99 -2.52 -4.08
N THR A 203 7.47 -1.99 -2.96
CA THR A 203 8.64 -1.10 -2.92
C THR A 203 9.91 -1.82 -3.40
N VAL A 204 10.13 -3.07 -2.99
CA VAL A 204 11.29 -3.88 -3.44
C VAL A 204 11.23 -4.11 -4.95
N MET A 205 10.06 -4.46 -5.49
CA MET A 205 9.89 -4.64 -6.95
C MET A 205 10.11 -3.32 -7.69
N ASN A 206 9.51 -2.22 -7.24
CA ASN A 206 9.75 -0.89 -7.84
C ASN A 206 11.23 -0.51 -7.86
N PHE A 207 11.92 -0.74 -6.74
CA PHE A 207 13.34 -0.46 -6.64
C PHE A 207 14.16 -1.29 -7.63
N SER A 208 13.84 -2.59 -7.77
CA SER A 208 14.49 -3.48 -8.72
C SER A 208 14.27 -3.03 -10.17
N PHE A 209 13.04 -2.62 -10.51
CA PHE A 209 12.73 -2.10 -11.86
C PHE A 209 13.47 -0.80 -12.17
N GLN A 210 13.55 0.11 -11.19
CA GLN A 210 14.31 1.36 -11.33
C GLN A 210 15.80 1.10 -11.48
N LEU A 211 16.38 0.14 -10.75
CA LEU A 211 17.78 -0.28 -10.92
C LEU A 211 18.04 -0.85 -12.32
N ALA A 212 17.04 -1.52 -12.92
CA ALA A 212 17.09 -2.02 -14.29
C ALA A 212 16.87 -0.93 -15.37
N GLY A 213 16.72 0.32 -14.96
CA GLY A 213 16.54 1.46 -15.87
C GLY A 213 15.09 1.76 -16.26
N SER A 214 14.10 1.06 -15.68
CA SER A 214 12.68 1.32 -15.93
C SER A 214 12.18 2.42 -15.00
N ALA A 215 11.97 3.62 -15.51
CA ALA A 215 11.34 4.72 -14.75
C ALA A 215 9.82 4.57 -14.71
N SER A 216 9.11 4.77 -15.81
CA SER A 216 7.65 4.70 -15.93
C SER A 216 6.93 5.29 -14.69
N SER A 217 5.90 4.61 -14.17
CA SER A 217 5.20 4.95 -12.91
C SER A 217 5.94 4.51 -11.63
N ASN A 218 7.02 3.73 -11.75
CA ASN A 218 7.73 3.12 -10.62
C ASN A 218 8.17 4.12 -9.52
N PRO A 219 8.71 5.32 -9.84
CA PRO A 219 9.10 6.27 -8.79
C PRO A 219 7.91 6.78 -7.95
N VAL A 220 6.75 6.97 -8.58
CA VAL A 220 5.53 7.42 -7.91
C VAL A 220 5.01 6.32 -6.98
N LEU A 221 4.88 5.09 -7.51
CA LEU A 221 4.45 3.94 -6.73
C LEU A 221 5.40 3.65 -5.57
N PHE A 222 6.71 3.77 -5.79
CA PHE A 222 7.73 3.65 -4.75
C PHE A 222 7.48 4.66 -3.62
N GLY A 223 7.38 5.96 -3.96
CA GLY A 223 7.18 7.03 -2.99
C GLY A 223 5.89 6.85 -2.17
N LEU A 224 4.76 6.54 -2.83
CA LEU A 224 3.49 6.32 -2.16
C LEU A 224 3.50 5.06 -1.28
N SER A 225 4.18 3.99 -1.70
CA SER A 225 4.32 2.76 -0.92
C SER A 225 5.12 2.97 0.35
N VAL A 226 6.16 3.84 0.35
CA VAL A 226 6.89 4.19 1.58
C VAL A 226 5.96 4.79 2.63
N PHE A 227 5.05 5.68 2.24
CA PHE A 227 4.04 6.23 3.17
C PHE A 227 3.09 5.15 3.69
N LEU A 228 2.69 4.18 2.87
CA LEU A 228 1.86 3.05 3.31
C LEU A 228 2.61 2.14 4.30
N ILE A 229 3.92 1.93 4.09
CA ILE A 229 4.77 1.18 5.03
C ILE A 229 4.81 1.91 6.39
N LEU A 230 5.02 3.23 6.40
CA LEU A 230 5.01 4.02 7.64
C LEU A 230 3.66 3.97 8.35
N ALA A 231 2.56 3.98 7.58
CA ALA A 231 1.19 3.94 8.09
C ALA A 231 0.63 2.52 8.30
N TRP A 232 1.45 1.48 8.29
CA TRP A 232 1.03 0.07 8.30
C TRP A 232 0.01 -0.27 9.40
N LYS A 233 0.06 0.42 10.54
CA LYS A 233 -0.87 0.20 11.68
C LYS A 233 -2.31 0.61 11.38
N VAL A 234 -2.50 1.58 10.50
CA VAL A 234 -3.81 2.22 10.25
C VAL A 234 -4.22 2.20 8.79
N ALA A 235 -3.28 2.03 7.85
CA ALA A 235 -3.59 2.09 6.42
C ALA A 235 -4.56 0.98 5.97
N GLY A 236 -4.50 -0.21 6.60
CA GLY A 236 -5.40 -1.33 6.34
C GLY A 236 -6.67 -1.36 7.19
N PHE A 237 -6.93 -0.36 8.05
CA PHE A 237 -8.08 -0.36 8.96
C PHE A 237 -9.44 -0.47 8.24
N TRP A 238 -9.61 0.19 7.08
CA TRP A 238 -10.75 0.03 6.18
C TRP A 238 -10.54 -1.16 5.24
N GLY A 239 -10.18 -2.32 5.80
CA GLY A 239 -9.92 -3.56 5.08
C GLY A 239 -9.76 -4.72 6.05
N LEU A 240 -9.06 -5.75 5.62
CA LEU A 240 -8.86 -6.97 6.39
C LEU A 240 -7.89 -6.79 7.57
N ASP A 241 -6.98 -5.81 7.54
CA ASP A 241 -6.03 -5.55 8.62
C ASP A 241 -6.71 -5.20 9.95
N ARG A 242 -7.92 -4.68 9.90
CA ARG A 242 -8.75 -4.49 11.09
C ARG A 242 -8.93 -5.77 11.91
N TYR A 243 -8.91 -6.92 11.24
CA TYR A 243 -9.07 -8.25 11.85
C TYR A 243 -7.75 -9.00 11.93
N LEU A 244 -6.92 -8.92 10.88
CA LEU A 244 -5.66 -9.66 10.78
C LEU A 244 -4.61 -9.14 11.77
N LEU A 245 -4.42 -7.82 11.87
CA LEU A 245 -3.40 -7.27 12.74
C LEU A 245 -3.63 -7.62 14.21
N PRO A 246 -4.84 -7.51 14.79
CA PRO A 246 -5.09 -7.98 16.15
C PRO A 246 -4.81 -9.46 16.36
N LEU A 247 -5.10 -10.33 15.37
CA LEU A 247 -4.80 -11.76 15.43
C LEU A 247 -3.28 -12.02 15.47
N LEU A 248 -2.50 -11.19 14.79
CA LEU A 248 -1.03 -11.26 14.76
C LEU A 248 -0.37 -10.55 15.96
N GLY A 249 -1.17 -9.90 16.82
CA GLY A 249 -0.68 -9.23 18.01
C GLY A 249 0.08 -7.94 17.76
N THR A 250 -0.49 -7.07 16.96
CA THR A 250 0.16 -5.79 16.65
C THR A 250 -0.04 -4.73 17.72
N PRO A 251 0.89 -3.82 17.82
CA PRO A 251 2.27 -3.88 17.28
C PRO A 251 3.24 -4.61 18.21
N TRP A 252 2.88 -4.84 19.50
CA TRP A 252 3.81 -5.24 20.54
C TRP A 252 3.29 -6.36 21.45
N HIS A 253 2.12 -6.89 21.17
CA HIS A 253 1.51 -8.00 21.88
C HIS A 253 1.46 -9.23 21.01
N ARG A 254 1.67 -10.41 21.61
CA ARG A 254 1.41 -11.66 20.93
C ARG A 254 -0.05 -11.74 20.54
N GLY A 255 -0.34 -12.11 19.30
CA GLY A 255 -1.69 -12.31 18.83
C GLY A 255 -2.25 -13.64 19.26
N THR A 256 -3.56 -13.78 19.17
CA THR A 256 -4.29 -15.01 19.50
C THR A 256 -3.81 -16.24 18.73
N ILE A 257 -3.24 -16.06 17.52
CA ILE A 257 -2.63 -17.14 16.75
C ILE A 257 -1.44 -17.75 17.45
N PHE A 258 -0.66 -16.96 18.20
CA PHE A 258 0.55 -17.42 18.90
C PHE A 258 0.33 -17.77 20.36
N GLU A 259 -0.80 -17.37 20.95
CA GLU A 259 -1.11 -17.56 22.36
C GLU A 259 -2.17 -18.65 22.63
N GLY A 260 -2.53 -19.45 21.62
CA GLY A 260 -3.46 -20.56 21.82
C GLY A 260 -4.89 -20.15 22.18
N GLY A 261 -5.32 -18.97 21.75
CA GLY A 261 -6.75 -18.61 21.78
C GLY A 261 -7.25 -17.87 23.03
N THR A 262 -6.39 -17.44 23.92
CA THR A 262 -6.83 -16.54 25.02
C THR A 262 -6.85 -15.10 24.49
N PRO A 263 -8.02 -14.46 24.35
CA PRO A 263 -8.06 -13.06 23.95
C PRO A 263 -7.31 -12.22 24.99
N PRO A 264 -6.54 -11.19 24.59
CA PRO A 264 -5.91 -10.30 25.53
C PRO A 264 -6.99 -9.71 26.44
N THR A 265 -6.86 -9.95 27.75
CA THR A 265 -7.70 -9.31 28.73
C THR A 265 -7.47 -7.81 28.61
N THR A 266 -8.47 -7.09 28.17
CA THR A 266 -8.46 -5.63 28.18
C THR A 266 -8.06 -5.20 29.59
N PRO A 267 -7.03 -4.37 29.79
CA PRO A 267 -6.74 -3.86 31.12
C PRO A 267 -7.98 -3.10 31.58
N VAL A 268 -8.60 -3.59 32.64
CA VAL A 268 -9.72 -2.92 33.32
C VAL A 268 -9.15 -1.63 33.90
N VAL A 269 -9.30 -0.52 33.18
CA VAL A 269 -9.10 0.82 33.73
C VAL A 269 -10.25 1.08 34.67
N GLY A 270 -10.08 0.80 35.95
CA GLY A 270 -11.12 0.95 36.93
C GLY A 270 -10.77 0.37 38.30
N GLY A 271 -9.61 0.67 38.82
CA GLY A 271 -9.29 0.50 40.24
C GLY A 271 -9.55 1.79 40.99
N ASN A 272 -10.67 1.89 41.66
CA ASN A 272 -10.96 2.93 42.66
C ASN A 272 -9.80 3.04 43.67
N LEU A 273 -9.03 4.11 43.61
CA LEU A 273 -8.23 4.55 44.74
C LEU A 273 -9.22 5.01 45.84
N ARG A 274 -9.54 4.11 46.76
CA ARG A 274 -10.05 4.52 48.05
C ARG A 274 -8.91 5.10 48.85
N THR A 275 -8.98 6.39 49.06
CA THR A 275 -8.21 7.11 50.08
C THR A 275 -8.62 6.60 51.47
N ASN A 276 -7.68 6.17 52.26
CA ASN A 276 -7.69 6.28 53.72
C ASN A 276 -6.56 7.21 54.12
#